data_8a9364f6a9b6221340a006fa28625046
#
_entry.id   8a9364f6a9b6221340a006fa28625046
#
_cell.length_a   1.000
_cell.length_b   1.000
_cell.length_c   1.000
_cell.angle_alpha   90.00
_cell.angle_beta   90.00
_cell.angle_gamma   90.00
#
_symmetry.space_group_name_H-M   'P 1'
#
loop_
_entity.id
_entity.type
_entity.pdbx_description
1 polymer ?
#
loop_
_entity_poly.entity_id
_entity_poly.type
_entity_poly.pdbx_seq_one_letter_code
_entity_poly.pdbx_strand_id
1 'polypeptide(L)'
;MLDRLYAIRSIGAKALLGALLATTVILAGCGTSSNAGTGGSGSSSLTACQATVANITNTTGNPSQTPTAPSAGVSGSISADGSSALQPLVQAVAAVFDQGNGTHSSINAGGSGKGLTDVNNGAVQIGMSDLYQSAKSISGLTDHQVAVVAFTLVVNNDIASKVQNLTTQQIKDIYAGNVTNWSQIGGPNELVTVVNRPTNSGTRGTFEQYVLGAKNEIPGNTLTQDNTGAVFQAVTSTPGSIGYVSTGFVTSSSASGSPAPICIDGYKADATDINSGNYKFWNIEHAYTKGPATGAPKALLKFLESSAVQTTLLPKLNYYTLTSIAQTAIQSHTSSSDPAPESFYSGS
;
A
#
# COMPACT_ATOMS: atom_id res chain seq x y z
N MET A 1 2.51 -9.44 52.44
CA MET A 1 3.65 -10.33 52.53
C MET A 1 4.40 -10.29 51.23
N LEU A 2 5.60 -9.75 51.36
CA LEU A 2 6.79 -9.76 50.50
C LEU A 2 6.74 -9.14 49.09
N ASP A 3 7.29 -7.94 49.15
CA ASP A 3 8.05 -7.23 48.12
C ASP A 3 9.09 -8.10 47.41
N ARG A 4 9.32 -7.81 46.13
CA ARG A 4 10.65 -7.82 45.53
C ARG A 4 10.75 -6.75 44.43
N LEU A 5 11.43 -5.69 44.82
CA LEU A 5 12.09 -4.70 43.96
C LEU A 5 13.22 -5.37 43.17
N TYR A 6 13.32 -5.07 41.88
CA TYR A 6 14.58 -5.27 41.14
C TYR A 6 15.10 -3.92 40.64
N ALA A 7 16.27 -3.62 41.14
CA ALA A 7 17.02 -2.40 40.88
C ALA A 7 17.65 -2.39 39.48
N ILE A 8 17.47 -1.27 38.77
CA ILE A 8 18.17 -0.93 37.53
C ILE A 8 19.56 -0.38 37.90
N ARG A 9 20.63 -1.06 37.47
CA ARG A 9 21.99 -0.53 37.51
C ARG A 9 22.28 0.22 36.21
N SER A 10 22.52 1.50 36.34
CA SER A 10 23.14 2.37 35.35
C SER A 10 24.63 2.01 35.17
N ILE A 11 25.07 1.84 33.91
CA ILE A 11 26.49 1.79 33.56
C ILE A 11 26.77 3.00 32.67
N GLY A 12 27.75 3.78 33.15
CA GLY A 12 28.08 5.10 32.66
C GLY A 12 28.81 5.12 31.30
N ALA A 13 28.64 6.23 30.67
CA ALA A 13 29.34 6.68 29.48
C ALA A 13 30.81 6.91 29.73
N LYS A 14 31.69 6.47 28.83
CA LYS A 14 33.04 7.02 28.65
C LYS A 14 33.16 7.47 27.17
N ALA A 15 33.27 8.77 27.04
CA ALA A 15 33.68 9.45 25.83
C ALA A 15 35.16 9.17 25.55
N LEU A 16 35.51 8.90 24.30
CA LEU A 16 36.85 9.05 23.77
C LEU A 16 36.79 9.91 22.50
N LEU A 17 37.38 11.07 22.67
CA LEU A 17 37.73 12.05 21.64
C LEU A 17 38.96 11.52 20.87
N GLY A 18 38.91 11.52 19.56
CA GLY A 18 40.07 11.28 18.69
C GLY A 18 39.93 12.07 17.43
N ALA A 19 40.80 13.07 17.29
CA ALA A 19 40.81 14.08 16.24
C ALA A 19 41.67 13.69 15.02
N LEU A 20 41.26 14.27 13.88
CA LEU A 20 42.04 14.72 12.70
C LEU A 20 42.83 13.69 11.86
N LEU A 21 42.57 13.62 10.57
CA LEU A 21 43.41 14.33 9.56
C LEU A 21 42.68 14.33 8.18
N ALA A 22 42.56 15.52 7.60
CA ALA A 22 42.14 15.74 6.25
C ALA A 22 43.32 15.52 5.30
N THR A 23 43.08 14.84 4.16
CA THR A 23 43.92 14.95 2.99
C THR A 23 43.07 15.02 1.72
N THR A 24 43.01 16.21 1.15
CA THR A 24 42.49 16.51 -0.17
C THR A 24 43.47 16.03 -1.21
N VAL A 25 43.02 15.23 -2.17
CA VAL A 25 43.71 15.02 -3.43
C VAL A 25 42.76 15.41 -4.58
N ILE A 26 43.08 16.53 -5.21
CA ILE A 26 42.48 16.97 -6.48
C ILE A 26 43.29 16.31 -7.60
N LEU A 27 42.65 15.54 -8.47
CA LEU A 27 43.17 15.22 -9.79
C LEU A 27 42.12 15.55 -10.85
N ALA A 28 42.39 16.63 -11.55
CA ALA A 28 41.73 16.95 -12.81
C ALA A 28 42.31 16.05 -13.92
N GLY A 29 41.43 15.47 -14.73
CA GLY A 29 41.78 14.70 -15.91
C GLY A 29 40.68 14.85 -16.97
N CYS A 30 40.83 15.83 -17.87
CA CYS A 30 40.10 15.90 -19.14
C CYS A 30 40.53 14.75 -20.05
N GLY A 31 39.58 14.06 -20.65
CA GLY A 31 39.80 13.08 -21.71
C GLY A 31 38.53 12.89 -22.52
N THR A 32 38.41 13.65 -23.59
CA THR A 32 37.42 13.45 -24.67
C THR A 32 37.78 12.20 -25.46
N SER A 33 36.85 11.27 -25.61
CA SER A 33 36.84 10.32 -26.71
C SER A 33 35.42 9.84 -26.98
N SER A 34 34.91 10.30 -28.11
CA SER A 34 33.71 9.78 -28.79
C SER A 34 33.97 8.35 -29.26
N ASN A 35 33.10 7.42 -28.88
CA ASN A 35 32.89 6.24 -29.69
C ASN A 35 31.42 5.77 -29.57
N ALA A 36 30.75 5.81 -30.71
CA ALA A 36 29.42 5.27 -30.90
C ALA A 36 29.52 3.74 -30.92
N GLY A 37 28.83 3.11 -29.99
CA GLY A 37 28.65 1.64 -29.92
C GLY A 37 27.22 1.33 -29.51
N THR A 38 26.42 0.95 -30.47
CA THR A 38 25.09 0.36 -30.31
C THR A 38 25.17 -0.95 -29.53
N GLY A 39 24.37 -1.08 -28.47
CA GLY A 39 24.11 -2.41 -27.89
C GLY A 39 23.90 -2.40 -26.37
N GLY A 40 22.69 -2.67 -25.93
CA GLY A 40 22.45 -3.26 -24.61
C GLY A 40 21.94 -2.32 -23.51
N SER A 41 20.73 -1.78 -23.66
CA SER A 41 20.00 -1.14 -22.56
C SER A 41 19.31 -2.19 -21.66
N GLY A 42 20.09 -2.89 -20.85
CA GLY A 42 19.52 -3.87 -19.90
C GLY A 42 19.97 -3.68 -18.44
N SER A 43 20.99 -2.84 -18.22
CA SER A 43 21.66 -2.81 -16.91
C SER A 43 21.28 -1.62 -16.01
N SER A 44 20.64 -0.58 -16.54
CA SER A 44 20.34 0.63 -15.75
C SER A 44 19.02 0.59 -14.99
N SER A 45 18.09 -0.34 -15.34
CA SER A 45 16.79 -0.46 -14.67
C SER A 45 16.84 -1.22 -13.33
N LEU A 46 17.77 -2.16 -13.18
CA LEU A 46 17.86 -3.00 -11.97
C LEU A 46 18.33 -2.22 -10.74
N THR A 47 19.27 -1.29 -10.91
CA THR A 47 19.77 -0.44 -9.81
C THR A 47 18.69 0.54 -9.29
N ALA A 48 17.74 0.92 -10.12
CA ALA A 48 16.64 1.80 -9.72
C ALA A 48 15.62 1.09 -8.83
N CYS A 49 15.45 -0.23 -8.96
CA CYS A 49 14.52 -1.00 -8.13
C CYS A 49 15.05 -1.30 -6.73
N GLN A 50 16.37 -1.39 -6.53
CA GLN A 50 17.00 -1.57 -5.21
C GLN A 50 16.82 -0.39 -4.24
N ALA A 51 16.71 0.83 -4.76
CA ALA A 51 16.49 2.03 -3.96
C ALA A 51 15.03 2.20 -3.47
N THR A 52 14.19 1.18 -3.65
CA THR A 52 12.73 1.33 -3.73
C THR A 52 12.06 1.57 -2.37
N VAL A 53 12.56 0.99 -1.27
CA VAL A 53 11.90 1.17 0.05
C VAL A 53 11.98 2.62 0.53
N ALA A 54 13.11 3.29 0.30
CA ALA A 54 13.30 4.70 0.66
C ALA A 54 12.54 5.68 -0.28
N ASN A 55 12.16 5.23 -1.48
CA ASN A 55 11.58 6.08 -2.53
C ASN A 55 10.08 5.81 -2.79
N ILE A 56 9.46 4.85 -2.08
CA ILE A 56 8.01 4.63 -2.13
C ILE A 56 7.25 5.70 -1.30
N THR A 57 7.98 6.52 -0.52
CA THR A 57 7.36 7.53 0.32
C THR A 57 6.68 8.61 -0.52
N ASN A 58 5.40 8.82 -0.26
CA ASN A 58 4.67 9.95 -0.82
C ASN A 58 5.18 11.25 -0.18
N THR A 59 5.84 12.08 -0.97
CA THR A 59 6.39 13.38 -0.52
C THR A 59 5.44 14.55 -0.76
N THR A 60 4.23 14.30 -1.28
CA THR A 60 3.23 15.35 -1.49
C THR A 60 2.53 15.70 -0.17
N GLY A 61 2.56 16.96 0.25
CA GLY A 61 1.93 17.41 1.50
C GLY A 61 2.91 17.55 2.68
N ASN A 62 2.38 17.61 3.89
CA ASN A 62 3.17 17.77 5.13
C ASN A 62 2.92 16.59 6.09
N PRO A 63 3.60 15.46 5.92
CA PRO A 63 3.40 14.26 6.72
C PRO A 63 3.81 14.41 8.21
N SER A 64 4.52 15.48 8.55
CA SER A 64 4.93 15.73 9.93
C SER A 64 3.83 16.36 10.79
N GLN A 65 2.76 16.85 10.17
CA GLN A 65 1.62 17.43 10.88
C GLN A 65 0.56 16.36 11.18
N THR A 66 -0.11 16.52 12.31
CA THR A 66 -1.34 15.77 12.64
C THR A 66 -2.52 16.70 12.36
N PRO A 67 -3.52 16.27 11.58
CA PRO A 67 -4.68 17.10 11.34
C PRO A 67 -5.48 17.28 12.64
N THR A 68 -6.15 18.42 12.78
CA THR A 68 -7.11 18.63 13.86
C THR A 68 -8.50 18.35 13.33
N ALA A 69 -9.24 17.47 14.00
CA ALA A 69 -10.63 17.24 13.65
C ALA A 69 -11.48 18.47 13.95
N PRO A 70 -12.34 18.89 13.03
CA PRO A 70 -13.32 19.92 13.35
C PRO A 70 -14.30 19.38 14.39
N SER A 71 -14.74 20.26 15.31
CA SER A 71 -15.88 19.94 16.17
C SER A 71 -17.15 19.90 15.29
N ALA A 72 -17.60 18.71 14.95
CA ALA A 72 -18.79 18.53 14.12
C ALA A 72 -20.10 18.51 14.91
N GLY A 73 -20.02 18.60 16.23
CA GLY A 73 -21.20 18.54 17.11
C GLY A 73 -21.94 17.22 17.02
N VAL A 74 -21.24 16.13 16.68
CA VAL A 74 -21.79 14.78 16.53
C VAL A 74 -21.30 13.88 17.65
N SER A 75 -22.07 12.83 17.93
CA SER A 75 -21.73 11.81 18.92
C SER A 75 -22.25 10.44 18.48
N GLY A 76 -21.88 9.40 19.20
CA GLY A 76 -22.33 8.04 18.97
C GLY A 76 -21.28 7.13 18.33
N SER A 77 -21.69 5.95 17.92
CA SER A 77 -20.80 4.94 17.37
C SER A 77 -20.72 5.02 15.84
N ILE A 78 -19.52 4.83 15.30
CA ILE A 78 -19.27 4.68 13.87
C ILE A 78 -18.69 3.28 13.64
N SER A 79 -19.28 2.53 12.72
CA SER A 79 -18.80 1.19 12.34
C SER A 79 -18.37 1.16 10.89
N ALA A 80 -17.17 0.65 10.63
CA ALA A 80 -16.65 0.39 9.28
C ALA A 80 -15.98 -0.98 9.21
N ASP A 81 -16.15 -1.66 8.08
CA ASP A 81 -15.52 -2.94 7.80
C ASP A 81 -15.07 -3.00 6.33
N GLY A 82 -14.11 -3.83 6.00
CA GLY A 82 -13.76 -4.10 4.61
C GLY A 82 -12.27 -4.13 4.30
N SER A 83 -11.83 -3.30 3.34
CA SER A 83 -10.46 -3.30 2.85
C SER A 83 -9.41 -3.20 3.95
N SER A 84 -8.50 -4.18 3.99
CA SER A 84 -7.33 -4.12 4.87
C SER A 84 -6.24 -3.18 4.36
N ALA A 85 -6.34 -2.74 3.10
CA ALA A 85 -5.46 -1.73 2.54
C ALA A 85 -5.91 -0.31 2.90
N LEU A 86 -7.22 -0.05 3.00
CA LEU A 86 -7.78 1.24 3.42
C LEU A 86 -7.87 1.38 4.95
N GLN A 87 -7.96 0.28 5.68
CA GLN A 87 -8.15 0.27 7.14
C GLN A 87 -7.17 1.19 7.88
N PRO A 88 -5.83 1.20 7.62
CA PRO A 88 -4.89 2.05 8.36
C PRO A 88 -5.22 3.54 8.24
N LEU A 89 -5.65 4.00 7.06
CA LEU A 89 -6.04 5.38 6.85
C LEU A 89 -7.30 5.73 7.64
N VAL A 90 -8.36 4.92 7.50
CA VAL A 90 -9.63 5.19 8.19
C VAL A 90 -9.48 5.11 9.70
N GLN A 91 -8.66 4.18 10.23
CA GLN A 91 -8.33 4.10 11.66
C GLN A 91 -7.62 5.36 12.16
N ALA A 92 -6.61 5.84 11.41
CA ALA A 92 -5.87 7.04 11.81
C ALA A 92 -6.76 8.29 11.79
N VAL A 93 -7.63 8.42 10.79
CA VAL A 93 -8.61 9.52 10.70
C VAL A 93 -9.64 9.43 11.82
N ALA A 94 -10.20 8.24 12.06
CA ALA A 94 -11.18 8.01 13.11
C ALA A 94 -10.60 8.30 14.50
N ALA A 95 -9.36 7.91 14.78
CA ALA A 95 -8.70 8.19 16.05
C ALA A 95 -8.58 9.69 16.34
N VAL A 96 -8.25 10.50 15.32
CA VAL A 96 -8.22 11.97 15.44
C VAL A 96 -9.64 12.54 15.56
N PHE A 97 -10.58 12.02 14.77
CA PHE A 97 -11.97 12.48 14.76
C PHE A 97 -12.67 12.26 16.10
N ASP A 98 -12.51 11.08 16.69
CA ASP A 98 -13.12 10.70 17.97
C ASP A 98 -12.63 11.59 19.13
N GLN A 99 -11.35 12.01 19.11
CA GLN A 99 -10.81 12.93 20.10
C GLN A 99 -11.45 14.32 20.06
N GLY A 100 -11.86 14.78 18.87
CA GLY A 100 -12.50 16.08 18.66
C GLY A 100 -14.02 16.06 18.78
N ASN A 101 -14.64 14.88 18.88
CA ASN A 101 -16.07 14.69 18.87
C ASN A 101 -16.48 13.64 19.92
N GLY A 102 -17.76 13.57 20.26
CA GLY A 102 -18.30 12.53 21.17
C GLY A 102 -18.57 11.20 20.48
N THR A 103 -17.64 10.76 19.60
CA THR A 103 -17.79 9.55 18.81
C THR A 103 -16.87 8.41 19.27
N HIS A 104 -17.23 7.19 18.91
CA HIS A 104 -16.46 5.96 19.13
C HIS A 104 -16.47 5.12 17.85
N SER A 105 -15.36 5.06 17.17
CA SER A 105 -15.25 4.38 15.87
C SER A 105 -14.69 2.97 16.02
N SER A 106 -15.34 2.00 15.38
CA SER A 106 -14.87 0.61 15.24
C SER A 106 -14.56 0.35 13.76
N ILE A 107 -13.28 0.24 13.44
CA ILE A 107 -12.78 0.10 12.07
C ILE A 107 -12.11 -1.25 11.93
N ASN A 108 -12.72 -2.16 11.17
CA ASN A 108 -12.26 -3.54 11.07
C ASN A 108 -11.81 -3.90 9.63
N ALA A 109 -10.91 -4.87 9.52
CA ALA A 109 -10.55 -5.48 8.25
C ALA A 109 -11.31 -6.78 8.03
N GLY A 110 -11.69 -7.05 6.77
CA GLY A 110 -12.37 -8.29 6.41
C GLY A 110 -12.34 -8.55 4.90
N GLY A 111 -11.60 -7.68 4.17
CA GLY A 111 -11.54 -7.65 2.71
C GLY A 111 -12.68 -6.83 2.09
N SER A 112 -12.40 -6.26 0.93
CA SER A 112 -13.31 -5.35 0.20
C SER A 112 -14.69 -5.96 -0.06
N GLY A 113 -14.73 -7.26 -0.42
CA GLY A 113 -16.00 -7.96 -0.64
C GLY A 113 -16.87 -8.05 0.61
N LYS A 114 -16.25 -8.21 1.80
CA LYS A 114 -16.98 -8.17 3.07
C LYS A 114 -17.52 -6.76 3.34
N GLY A 115 -16.69 -5.73 3.20
CA GLY A 115 -17.10 -4.34 3.40
C GLY A 115 -18.30 -3.94 2.54
N LEU A 116 -18.28 -4.29 1.26
CA LEU A 116 -19.40 -4.06 0.35
C LEU A 116 -20.66 -4.81 0.78
N THR A 117 -20.53 -6.07 1.19
CA THR A 117 -21.67 -6.88 1.64
C THR A 117 -22.26 -6.34 2.94
N ASP A 118 -21.43 -6.02 3.91
CA ASP A 118 -21.86 -5.57 5.24
C ASP A 118 -22.57 -4.22 5.19
N VAL A 119 -22.03 -3.26 4.41
CA VAL A 119 -22.70 -1.96 4.25
C VAL A 119 -24.01 -2.10 3.47
N ASN A 120 -24.05 -2.96 2.44
CA ASN A 120 -25.28 -3.21 1.68
C ASN A 120 -26.39 -3.81 2.56
N ASN A 121 -26.02 -4.69 3.49
CA ASN A 121 -26.94 -5.29 4.44
C ASN A 121 -27.25 -4.36 5.64
N GLY A 122 -26.55 -3.24 5.78
CA GLY A 122 -26.69 -2.33 6.92
C GLY A 122 -26.06 -2.85 8.21
N ALA A 123 -25.15 -3.83 8.13
CA ALA A 123 -24.41 -4.36 9.28
C ALA A 123 -23.34 -3.38 9.76
N VAL A 124 -22.80 -2.55 8.86
CA VAL A 124 -21.92 -1.43 9.15
C VAL A 124 -22.41 -0.16 8.46
N GLN A 125 -21.99 0.99 8.95
CA GLN A 125 -22.35 2.29 8.39
C GLN A 125 -21.46 2.67 7.20
N ILE A 126 -20.20 2.19 7.18
CA ILE A 126 -19.22 2.45 6.13
C ILE A 126 -18.61 1.13 5.69
N GLY A 127 -18.67 0.83 4.38
CA GLY A 127 -17.99 -0.30 3.75
C GLY A 127 -16.70 0.17 3.06
N MET A 128 -15.55 -0.31 3.50
CA MET A 128 -14.26 0.01 2.90
C MET A 128 -13.93 -0.94 1.76
N SER A 129 -13.49 -0.43 0.60
CA SER A 129 -13.23 -1.29 -0.57
C SER A 129 -12.18 -0.71 -1.50
N ASP A 130 -11.28 -1.57 -2.01
CA ASP A 130 -10.38 -1.30 -3.13
C ASP A 130 -11.09 -1.52 -4.49
N LEU A 131 -12.36 -1.95 -4.46
CA LEU A 131 -13.11 -2.33 -5.65
C LEU A 131 -14.43 -1.57 -5.73
N TYR A 132 -14.90 -1.33 -6.94
CA TYR A 132 -16.25 -0.85 -7.19
C TYR A 132 -17.31 -1.87 -6.74
N GLN A 133 -18.48 -1.38 -6.32
CA GLN A 133 -19.60 -2.22 -5.88
C GLN A 133 -20.04 -3.23 -6.94
N SER A 134 -19.96 -2.85 -8.22
CA SER A 134 -20.29 -3.72 -9.36
C SER A 134 -19.41 -4.98 -9.44
N ALA A 135 -18.17 -4.92 -8.96
CA ALA A 135 -17.27 -6.09 -8.89
C ALA A 135 -17.81 -7.23 -7.99
N LYS A 136 -18.80 -6.93 -7.13
CA LYS A 136 -19.51 -7.90 -6.29
C LYS A 136 -20.99 -8.01 -6.64
N SER A 137 -21.39 -7.52 -7.83
CA SER A 137 -22.78 -7.49 -8.26
C SER A 137 -23.70 -6.76 -7.27
N ILE A 138 -23.17 -5.78 -6.57
CA ILE A 138 -23.91 -4.88 -5.67
C ILE A 138 -24.13 -3.57 -6.41
N SER A 139 -25.25 -2.92 -6.13
CA SER A 139 -25.63 -1.63 -6.70
C SER A 139 -26.44 -0.81 -5.69
N GLY A 140 -26.49 0.50 -5.89
CA GLY A 140 -27.30 1.40 -5.05
C GLY A 140 -26.62 1.87 -3.77
N LEU A 141 -25.33 1.55 -3.57
CA LEU A 141 -24.52 2.18 -2.54
C LEU A 141 -24.06 3.57 -3.01
N THR A 142 -23.91 4.48 -2.07
CA THR A 142 -23.26 5.79 -2.31
C THR A 142 -21.76 5.61 -2.16
N ASP A 143 -21.01 5.97 -3.19
CA ASP A 143 -19.55 5.85 -3.25
C ASP A 143 -18.88 7.16 -2.84
N HIS A 144 -17.90 7.08 -1.94
CA HIS A 144 -16.98 8.16 -1.59
C HIS A 144 -15.56 7.69 -1.93
N GLN A 145 -14.96 8.29 -2.97
CA GLN A 145 -13.58 8.03 -3.36
C GLN A 145 -12.64 8.85 -2.49
N VAL A 146 -11.90 8.20 -1.61
CA VAL A 146 -11.21 8.87 -0.49
C VAL A 146 -9.70 8.95 -0.64
N ALA A 147 -9.11 8.07 -1.46
CA ALA A 147 -7.66 8.01 -1.68
C ALA A 147 -7.33 7.20 -2.93
N VAL A 148 -6.06 7.20 -3.31
CA VAL A 148 -5.47 6.19 -4.19
C VAL A 148 -4.43 5.41 -3.40
N VAL A 149 -4.45 4.08 -3.54
CA VAL A 149 -3.48 3.15 -2.96
C VAL A 149 -2.65 2.51 -4.05
N ALA A 150 -1.32 2.50 -3.85
CA ALA A 150 -0.44 1.66 -4.65
C ALA A 150 -0.18 0.34 -3.92
N PHE A 151 -0.14 -0.74 -4.67
CA PHE A 151 0.24 -2.06 -4.18
C PHE A 151 1.60 -2.45 -4.76
N THR A 152 2.30 -3.36 -4.11
CA THR A 152 3.57 -3.88 -4.59
C THR A 152 3.68 -5.38 -4.33
N LEU A 153 4.41 -6.07 -5.18
CA LEU A 153 4.89 -7.40 -4.85
C LEU A 153 5.99 -7.29 -3.79
N VAL A 154 5.99 -8.22 -2.87
CA VAL A 154 7.04 -8.37 -1.86
C VAL A 154 7.59 -9.80 -1.90
N VAL A 155 8.90 -9.94 -1.77
CA VAL A 155 9.58 -11.23 -1.72
C VAL A 155 10.31 -11.41 -0.40
N ASN A 156 10.49 -12.65 0.04
CA ASN A 156 11.32 -12.94 1.20
C ASN A 156 12.75 -12.44 0.99
N ASN A 157 13.40 -12.04 2.07
CA ASN A 157 14.74 -11.43 2.03
C ASN A 157 15.84 -12.34 1.50
N ASP A 158 15.66 -13.66 1.59
CA ASP A 158 16.61 -14.65 1.10
C ASP A 158 16.80 -14.59 -0.43
N ILE A 159 15.74 -14.22 -1.16
CA ILE A 159 15.79 -14.09 -2.63
C ILE A 159 15.92 -12.64 -3.10
N ALA A 160 15.66 -11.66 -2.25
CA ALA A 160 15.57 -10.23 -2.59
C ALA A 160 16.83 -9.67 -3.27
N SER A 161 18.02 -10.18 -2.92
CA SER A 161 19.28 -9.74 -3.53
C SER A 161 19.40 -10.08 -5.02
N LYS A 162 18.67 -11.08 -5.50
CA LYS A 162 18.68 -11.55 -6.88
C LYS A 162 17.37 -11.31 -7.62
N VAL A 163 16.25 -11.15 -6.90
CA VAL A 163 14.92 -10.91 -7.48
C VAL A 163 14.44 -9.55 -7.04
N GLN A 164 14.73 -8.52 -7.82
CA GLN A 164 14.38 -7.13 -7.57
C GLN A 164 13.35 -6.57 -8.53
N ASN A 165 13.11 -7.30 -9.61
CA ASN A 165 12.15 -7.00 -10.65
C ASN A 165 11.62 -8.30 -11.24
N LEU A 166 10.33 -8.31 -11.54
CA LEU A 166 9.71 -9.35 -12.34
C LEU A 166 8.98 -8.72 -13.51
N THR A 167 9.04 -9.37 -14.67
CA THR A 167 8.17 -9.01 -15.77
C THR A 167 6.74 -9.48 -15.48
N THR A 168 5.76 -8.81 -16.05
CA THR A 168 4.35 -9.24 -15.98
C THR A 168 4.18 -10.70 -16.40
N GLN A 169 4.95 -11.16 -17.40
CA GLN A 169 4.88 -12.57 -17.81
C GLN A 169 5.43 -13.52 -16.75
N GLN A 170 6.58 -13.20 -16.12
CA GLN A 170 7.12 -14.00 -15.03
C GLN A 170 6.15 -14.06 -13.83
N ILE A 171 5.48 -12.95 -13.52
CA ILE A 171 4.46 -12.91 -12.46
C ILE A 171 3.30 -13.85 -12.81
N LYS A 172 2.80 -13.80 -14.06
CA LYS A 172 1.74 -14.71 -14.52
C LYS A 172 2.16 -16.18 -14.41
N ASP A 173 3.38 -16.50 -14.79
CA ASP A 173 3.89 -17.87 -14.74
C ASP A 173 4.09 -18.37 -13.30
N ILE A 174 4.51 -17.51 -12.38
CA ILE A 174 4.59 -17.81 -10.95
C ILE A 174 3.19 -18.11 -10.38
N TYR A 175 2.25 -17.20 -10.60
CA TYR A 175 0.89 -17.32 -10.04
C TYR A 175 0.03 -18.37 -10.75
N ALA A 176 0.42 -18.82 -11.94
CA ALA A 176 -0.15 -19.98 -12.64
C ALA A 176 0.51 -21.31 -12.24
N GLY A 177 1.59 -21.30 -11.45
CA GLY A 177 2.33 -22.50 -11.05
C GLY A 177 3.25 -23.06 -12.14
N ASN A 178 3.52 -22.33 -13.21
CA ASN A 178 4.47 -22.71 -14.27
C ASN A 178 5.92 -22.52 -13.84
N VAL A 179 6.20 -21.50 -12.98
CA VAL A 179 7.48 -21.27 -12.33
C VAL A 179 7.35 -21.70 -10.87
N THR A 180 8.03 -22.79 -10.53
CA THR A 180 8.01 -23.43 -9.20
C THR A 180 9.33 -23.32 -8.46
N ASN A 181 10.38 -22.86 -9.14
CA ASN A 181 11.69 -22.60 -8.57
C ASN A 181 12.25 -21.29 -9.13
N TRP A 182 12.79 -20.45 -8.26
CA TRP A 182 13.33 -19.15 -8.64
C TRP A 182 14.46 -19.23 -9.67
N SER A 183 15.23 -20.33 -9.69
CA SER A 183 16.29 -20.54 -10.69
C SER A 183 15.79 -20.58 -12.14
N GLN A 184 14.51 -20.89 -12.36
CA GLN A 184 13.90 -20.90 -13.71
C GLN A 184 13.84 -19.48 -14.32
N ILE A 185 13.94 -18.44 -13.48
CA ILE A 185 13.85 -17.04 -13.90
C ILE A 185 15.07 -16.21 -13.47
N GLY A 186 16.20 -16.89 -13.17
CA GLY A 186 17.47 -16.23 -12.83
C GLY A 186 17.68 -15.92 -11.35
N GLY A 187 16.76 -16.35 -10.48
CA GLY A 187 16.88 -16.28 -9.02
C GLY A 187 17.75 -17.40 -8.42
N PRO A 188 17.77 -17.54 -7.09
CA PRO A 188 18.46 -18.63 -6.42
C PRO A 188 17.77 -19.97 -6.69
N ASN A 189 18.47 -21.09 -6.42
CA ASN A 189 17.86 -22.43 -6.48
C ASN A 189 17.01 -22.67 -5.22
N GLU A 190 15.81 -22.11 -5.23
CA GLU A 190 14.85 -22.17 -4.13
C GLU A 190 13.43 -22.30 -4.66
N LEU A 191 12.58 -23.04 -3.95
CA LEU A 191 11.19 -23.22 -4.35
C LEU A 191 10.41 -21.90 -4.21
N VAL A 192 9.54 -21.64 -5.17
CA VAL A 192 8.60 -20.53 -5.09
C VAL A 192 7.43 -20.92 -4.17
N THR A 193 7.18 -20.12 -3.15
CA THR A 193 5.97 -20.20 -2.31
C THR A 193 5.12 -18.95 -2.53
N VAL A 194 3.96 -19.11 -3.14
CA VAL A 194 3.03 -17.99 -3.36
C VAL A 194 2.21 -17.74 -2.11
N VAL A 195 2.19 -16.50 -1.62
CA VAL A 195 1.30 -16.03 -0.56
C VAL A 195 0.19 -15.22 -1.20
N ASN A 196 -0.98 -15.84 -1.37
CA ASN A 196 -2.13 -15.23 -2.02
C ASN A 196 -3.16 -14.71 -1.01
N ARG A 197 -4.26 -14.15 -1.53
CA ARG A 197 -5.39 -13.62 -0.77
C ARG A 197 -6.68 -14.38 -1.13
N PRO A 198 -7.67 -14.43 -0.26
CA PRO A 198 -8.98 -15.00 -0.58
C PRO A 198 -9.73 -14.15 -1.61
N THR A 199 -10.75 -14.71 -2.24
CA THR A 199 -11.49 -14.09 -3.35
C THR A 199 -12.32 -12.85 -2.96
N ASN A 200 -12.49 -12.60 -1.66
CA ASN A 200 -13.13 -11.39 -1.15
C ASN A 200 -12.12 -10.23 -0.94
N SER A 201 -10.82 -10.45 -1.18
CA SER A 201 -9.80 -9.41 -1.12
C SER A 201 -9.89 -8.47 -2.32
N GLY A 202 -9.96 -7.18 -2.06
CA GLY A 202 -9.90 -6.15 -3.10
C GLY A 202 -8.53 -6.08 -3.74
N THR A 203 -7.46 -6.17 -2.95
CA THR A 203 -6.09 -6.22 -3.44
C THR A 203 -5.87 -7.38 -4.42
N ARG A 204 -6.43 -8.58 -4.12
CA ARG A 204 -6.44 -9.70 -5.06
C ARG A 204 -7.20 -9.34 -6.35
N GLY A 205 -8.39 -8.76 -6.23
CA GLY A 205 -9.17 -8.36 -7.39
C GLY A 205 -8.42 -7.37 -8.28
N THR A 206 -7.74 -6.38 -7.69
CA THR A 206 -6.88 -5.42 -8.39
C THR A 206 -5.69 -6.13 -9.06
N PHE A 207 -5.03 -7.06 -8.36
CA PHE A 207 -3.92 -7.85 -8.89
C PHE A 207 -4.35 -8.71 -10.09
N GLU A 208 -5.45 -9.43 -9.95
CA GLU A 208 -6.04 -10.26 -11.02
C GLU A 208 -6.39 -9.41 -12.25
N GLN A 209 -6.98 -8.24 -12.05
CA GLN A 209 -7.42 -7.36 -13.14
C GLN A 209 -6.25 -6.68 -13.87
N TYR A 210 -5.33 -6.06 -13.13
CA TYR A 210 -4.36 -5.14 -13.70
C TYR A 210 -2.95 -5.72 -13.87
N VAL A 211 -2.64 -6.83 -13.20
CA VAL A 211 -1.35 -7.51 -13.32
C VAL A 211 -1.49 -8.83 -14.06
N LEU A 212 -2.38 -9.70 -13.60
CA LEU A 212 -2.56 -11.00 -14.26
C LEU A 212 -3.38 -10.90 -15.55
N GLY A 213 -4.27 -9.93 -15.67
CA GLY A 213 -5.21 -9.77 -16.79
C GLY A 213 -6.28 -10.87 -16.84
N ALA A 214 -6.39 -11.71 -15.82
CA ALA A 214 -7.38 -12.77 -15.66
C ALA A 214 -7.42 -13.27 -14.20
N LYS A 215 -8.52 -13.93 -13.80
CA LYS A 215 -8.67 -14.55 -12.47
C LYS A 215 -7.94 -15.90 -12.40
N ASN A 216 -6.62 -15.89 -12.37
CA ASN A 216 -5.78 -17.08 -12.53
C ASN A 216 -4.73 -17.22 -11.41
N GLU A 217 -5.06 -16.89 -10.18
CA GLU A 217 -4.25 -17.37 -9.06
C GLU A 217 -4.56 -18.87 -8.87
N ILE A 218 -3.77 -19.73 -9.48
CA ILE A 218 -3.90 -21.19 -9.33
C ILE A 218 -3.15 -21.60 -8.05
N PRO A 219 -3.81 -22.30 -7.13
CA PRO A 219 -3.15 -22.80 -5.94
C PRO A 219 -2.21 -23.95 -6.30
N GLY A 220 -0.90 -23.68 -6.30
CA GLY A 220 0.13 -24.69 -6.23
C GLY A 220 0.70 -24.77 -4.82
N ASN A 221 1.98 -24.48 -4.63
CA ASN A 221 2.58 -24.27 -3.32
C ASN A 221 2.18 -22.86 -2.80
N THR A 222 1.00 -22.75 -2.18
CA THR A 222 0.40 -21.48 -1.80
C THR A 222 -0.01 -21.45 -0.34
N LEU A 223 0.13 -20.26 0.24
CA LEU A 223 -0.42 -19.89 1.55
C LEU A 223 -1.48 -18.81 1.34
N THR A 224 -2.69 -19.01 1.84
CA THR A 224 -3.74 -18.00 1.76
C THR A 224 -3.80 -17.18 3.04
N GLN A 225 -3.77 -15.85 2.93
CA GLN A 225 -3.78 -14.92 4.05
C GLN A 225 -4.91 -13.90 3.93
N ASP A 226 -5.63 -13.66 5.01
CA ASP A 226 -6.89 -12.90 4.97
C ASP A 226 -6.72 -11.39 4.86
N ASN A 227 -5.56 -10.84 5.25
CA ASN A 227 -5.31 -9.41 5.26
C ASN A 227 -3.87 -9.06 4.90
N THR A 228 -3.61 -7.78 4.62
CA THR A 228 -2.30 -7.25 4.22
C THR A 228 -1.20 -7.59 5.23
N GLY A 229 -1.46 -7.43 6.54
CA GLY A 229 -0.49 -7.73 7.59
C GLY A 229 -0.12 -9.20 7.64
N ALA A 230 -1.10 -10.09 7.50
CA ALA A 230 -0.88 -11.55 7.49
C ALA A 230 -0.05 -11.97 6.26
N VAL A 231 -0.28 -11.38 5.06
CA VAL A 231 0.58 -11.61 3.89
C VAL A 231 2.01 -11.20 4.19
N PHE A 232 2.20 -10.00 4.74
CA PHE A 232 3.54 -9.49 5.05
C PHE A 232 4.29 -10.41 6.02
N GLN A 233 3.63 -10.86 7.09
CA GLN A 233 4.20 -11.80 8.05
C GLN A 233 4.50 -13.17 7.43
N ALA A 234 3.61 -13.70 6.60
CA ALA A 234 3.84 -14.97 5.91
C ALA A 234 5.05 -14.89 4.98
N VAL A 235 5.19 -13.79 4.20
CA VAL A 235 6.37 -13.59 3.36
C VAL A 235 7.63 -13.39 4.19
N THR A 236 7.56 -12.71 5.34
CA THR A 236 8.71 -12.57 6.26
C THR A 236 9.24 -13.92 6.73
N SER A 237 8.34 -14.83 7.09
CA SER A 237 8.68 -16.08 7.77
C SER A 237 8.88 -17.28 6.84
N THR A 238 8.55 -17.15 5.54
CA THR A 238 8.59 -18.27 4.60
C THR A 238 9.68 -18.07 3.56
N PRO A 239 10.78 -18.86 3.58
CA PRO A 239 11.78 -18.82 2.53
C PRO A 239 11.19 -18.99 1.13
N GLY A 240 11.80 -18.34 0.14
CA GLY A 240 11.37 -18.40 -1.26
C GLY A 240 9.98 -17.84 -1.56
N SER A 241 9.38 -17.13 -0.61
CA SER A 241 8.00 -16.67 -0.79
C SER A 241 7.88 -15.33 -1.52
N ILE A 242 6.73 -15.18 -2.19
CA ILE A 242 6.26 -13.96 -2.84
C ILE A 242 4.80 -13.72 -2.48
N GLY A 243 4.45 -12.46 -2.22
CA GLY A 243 3.09 -12.00 -1.98
C GLY A 243 2.90 -10.58 -2.47
N TYR A 244 1.73 -9.99 -2.19
CA TYR A 244 1.43 -8.61 -2.55
C TYR A 244 0.73 -7.87 -1.41
N VAL A 245 1.11 -6.60 -1.22
CA VAL A 245 0.65 -5.74 -0.12
C VAL A 245 0.51 -4.29 -0.59
N SER A 246 -0.16 -3.44 0.20
CA SER A 246 -0.13 -1.99 -0.02
C SER A 246 1.25 -1.41 0.32
N THR A 247 1.67 -0.40 -0.44
CA THR A 247 2.96 0.28 -0.22
C THR A 247 3.05 0.94 1.15
N GLY A 248 1.94 1.47 1.66
CA GLY A 248 1.86 2.05 3.00
C GLY A 248 2.18 1.04 4.10
N PHE A 249 1.79 -0.23 3.91
CA PHE A 249 2.13 -1.29 4.87
C PHE A 249 3.63 -1.60 4.85
N VAL A 250 4.26 -1.67 3.67
CA VAL A 250 5.72 -1.87 3.54
C VAL A 250 6.48 -0.75 4.26
N THR A 251 6.13 0.53 3.99
CA THR A 251 6.83 1.67 4.59
C THR A 251 6.67 1.76 6.10
N SER A 252 5.49 1.42 6.63
CA SER A 252 5.22 1.46 8.08
C SER A 252 5.81 0.25 8.84
N SER A 253 6.09 -0.85 8.15
CA SER A 253 6.52 -2.12 8.76
C SER A 253 7.97 -2.47 8.45
N SER A 254 8.72 -1.58 7.79
CA SER A 254 10.12 -1.81 7.42
C SER A 254 11.01 -1.94 8.66
N ALA A 255 11.54 -3.14 8.88
CA ALA A 255 12.51 -3.49 9.89
C ALA A 255 13.58 -4.40 9.26
N SER A 256 14.66 -4.66 9.98
CA SER A 256 15.66 -5.64 9.54
C SER A 256 15.00 -7.01 9.34
N GLY A 257 15.17 -7.61 8.16
CA GLY A 257 14.54 -8.88 7.80
C GLY A 257 13.13 -8.78 7.20
N SER A 258 12.59 -7.58 7.04
CA SER A 258 11.29 -7.40 6.35
C SER A 258 11.34 -7.84 4.89
N PRO A 259 10.22 -8.31 4.32
CA PRO A 259 10.12 -8.60 2.89
C PRO A 259 10.50 -7.39 2.04
N ALA A 260 11.20 -7.65 0.95
CA ALA A 260 11.62 -6.61 0.04
C ALA A 260 10.56 -6.36 -1.04
N PRO A 261 10.14 -5.11 -1.28
CA PRO A 261 9.33 -4.77 -2.44
C PRO A 261 10.16 -4.91 -3.72
N ILE A 262 9.50 -5.30 -4.81
CA ILE A 262 10.12 -5.47 -6.12
C ILE A 262 9.38 -4.69 -7.20
N CYS A 263 10.08 -4.36 -8.29
CA CYS A 263 9.48 -3.71 -9.45
C CYS A 263 8.65 -4.69 -10.28
N ILE A 264 7.73 -4.15 -11.06
CA ILE A 264 7.01 -4.84 -12.13
C ILE A 264 7.42 -4.20 -13.46
N ASP A 265 7.92 -4.99 -14.40
CA ASP A 265 8.40 -4.52 -15.72
C ASP A 265 9.43 -3.37 -15.65
N GLY A 266 10.19 -3.29 -14.55
CA GLY A 266 11.15 -2.22 -14.28
C GLY A 266 10.56 -0.96 -13.65
N TYR A 267 9.27 -0.92 -13.38
CA TYR A 267 8.55 0.23 -12.83
C TYR A 267 8.22 0.05 -11.33
N LYS A 268 8.12 1.17 -10.62
CA LYS A 268 7.90 1.24 -9.17
C LYS A 268 6.45 1.55 -8.84
N ALA A 269 6.04 1.16 -7.65
CA ALA A 269 4.75 1.50 -7.07
C ALA A 269 4.72 2.95 -6.55
N ASP A 270 5.02 3.93 -7.39
CA ASP A 270 5.03 5.35 -7.04
C ASP A 270 4.17 6.20 -8.00
N ALA A 271 3.93 7.47 -7.60
CA ALA A 271 3.08 8.37 -8.38
C ALA A 271 3.64 8.65 -9.78
N THR A 272 4.96 8.64 -9.97
CA THR A 272 5.60 8.91 -11.26
C THR A 272 5.24 7.83 -12.27
N ASP A 273 5.43 6.57 -11.88
CA ASP A 273 5.18 5.43 -12.76
C ASP A 273 3.67 5.13 -12.90
N ILE A 274 2.86 5.45 -11.90
CA ILE A 274 1.40 5.43 -11.99
C ILE A 274 0.90 6.47 -12.99
N ASN A 275 1.36 7.72 -12.89
CA ASN A 275 0.94 8.83 -13.74
C ASN A 275 1.37 8.65 -15.21
N SER A 276 2.48 7.97 -15.44
CA SER A 276 2.92 7.61 -16.81
C SER A 276 2.13 6.44 -17.39
N GLY A 277 1.31 5.74 -16.60
CA GLY A 277 0.56 4.55 -16.99
C GLY A 277 1.41 3.27 -17.08
N ASN A 278 2.68 3.33 -16.67
CA ASN A 278 3.61 2.20 -16.71
C ASN A 278 3.39 1.24 -15.53
N TYR A 279 3.06 1.77 -14.36
CA TYR A 279 2.71 0.94 -13.19
C TYR A 279 1.20 0.84 -13.05
N LYS A 280 0.66 -0.38 -13.08
CA LYS A 280 -0.80 -0.63 -13.12
C LYS A 280 -1.35 -1.26 -11.83
N PHE A 281 -0.50 -1.65 -10.89
CA PHE A 281 -0.94 -2.31 -9.66
C PHE A 281 -1.23 -1.28 -8.56
N TRP A 282 -2.33 -0.58 -8.73
CA TRP A 282 -2.87 0.42 -7.80
C TRP A 282 -4.39 0.46 -7.95
N ASN A 283 -5.10 1.13 -7.06
CA ASN A 283 -6.54 1.35 -7.23
C ASN A 283 -7.03 2.59 -6.46
N ILE A 284 -8.26 2.97 -6.75
CA ILE A 284 -9.01 3.95 -5.98
C ILE A 284 -9.54 3.26 -4.72
N GLU A 285 -9.47 3.93 -3.60
CA GLU A 285 -10.03 3.50 -2.33
C GLU A 285 -11.40 4.13 -2.11
N HIS A 286 -12.37 3.30 -1.82
CA HIS A 286 -13.77 3.64 -1.69
C HIS A 286 -14.25 3.46 -0.25
N ALA A 287 -15.01 4.43 0.25
CA ALA A 287 -15.82 4.32 1.45
C ALA A 287 -17.30 4.36 1.06
N TYR A 288 -17.96 3.22 1.08
CA TYR A 288 -19.36 3.12 0.68
C TYR A 288 -20.31 3.32 1.85
N THR A 289 -21.46 3.96 1.58
CA THR A 289 -22.59 4.04 2.51
C THR A 289 -23.86 3.54 1.85
N LYS A 290 -24.82 3.04 2.66
CA LYS A 290 -26.14 2.64 2.17
C LYS A 290 -27.04 3.85 2.05
N GLY A 291 -27.07 4.44 0.83
CA GLY A 291 -27.66 5.74 0.59
C GLY A 291 -26.81 6.91 1.12
N PRO A 292 -27.29 8.16 1.04
CA PRO A 292 -26.54 9.33 1.49
C PRO A 292 -26.11 9.25 2.94
N ALA A 293 -24.84 9.52 3.20
CA ALA A 293 -24.31 9.53 4.58
C ALA A 293 -24.98 10.58 5.45
N THR A 294 -25.25 10.24 6.71
CA THR A 294 -25.87 11.16 7.69
C THR A 294 -25.15 11.07 9.04
N GLY A 295 -25.37 12.05 9.92
CA GLY A 295 -24.84 12.05 11.30
C GLY A 295 -23.32 11.92 11.41
N ALA A 296 -22.86 11.10 12.35
CA ALA A 296 -21.45 10.89 12.65
C ALA A 296 -20.66 10.25 11.48
N PRO A 297 -21.18 9.22 10.76
CA PRO A 297 -20.51 8.72 9.56
C PRO A 297 -20.27 9.78 8.48
N LYS A 298 -21.26 10.65 8.21
CA LYS A 298 -21.10 11.78 7.28
C LYS A 298 -19.99 12.73 7.71
N ALA A 299 -19.95 13.05 8.99
CA ALA A 299 -18.94 13.96 9.54
C ALA A 299 -17.53 13.35 9.45
N LEU A 300 -17.39 12.04 9.72
CA LEU A 300 -16.12 11.31 9.55
C LEU A 300 -15.67 11.30 8.09
N LEU A 301 -16.56 11.01 7.13
CA LEU A 301 -16.24 11.02 5.70
C LEU A 301 -15.84 12.42 5.23
N LYS A 302 -16.54 13.47 5.65
CA LYS A 302 -16.13 14.85 5.38
C LYS A 302 -14.74 15.17 5.92
N PHE A 303 -14.42 14.69 7.12
CA PHE A 303 -13.08 14.88 7.69
C PHE A 303 -12.03 14.09 6.91
N LEU A 304 -12.30 12.86 6.54
CA LEU A 304 -11.43 12.02 5.70
C LEU A 304 -11.11 12.69 4.35
N GLU A 305 -12.11 13.32 3.72
CA GLU A 305 -11.94 14.04 2.46
C GLU A 305 -11.41 15.47 2.64
N SER A 306 -11.25 15.96 3.86
CA SER A 306 -10.78 17.32 4.11
C SER A 306 -9.33 17.53 3.69
N SER A 307 -8.99 18.75 3.27
CA SER A 307 -7.61 19.15 2.94
C SER A 307 -6.64 18.83 4.08
N ALA A 308 -7.06 18.99 5.35
CA ALA A 308 -6.24 18.68 6.51
C ALA A 308 -5.77 17.22 6.53
N VAL A 309 -6.65 16.26 6.25
CA VAL A 309 -6.32 14.82 6.16
C VAL A 309 -5.57 14.52 4.88
N GLN A 310 -6.05 15.03 3.73
CA GLN A 310 -5.49 14.76 2.41
C GLN A 310 -4.02 15.20 2.28
N THR A 311 -3.63 16.30 2.97
CA THR A 311 -2.23 16.82 2.91
C THR A 311 -1.35 16.34 4.05
N THR A 312 -1.87 15.59 5.03
CA THR A 312 -1.09 15.14 6.19
C THR A 312 -1.10 13.62 6.36
N LEU A 313 -2.28 13.01 6.62
CA LEU A 313 -2.36 11.58 6.89
C LEU A 313 -2.19 10.71 5.63
N LEU A 314 -2.71 11.14 4.48
CA LEU A 314 -2.50 10.39 3.25
C LEU A 314 -1.01 10.20 2.93
N PRO A 315 -0.20 11.29 2.79
CA PRO A 315 1.22 11.12 2.51
C PRO A 315 1.97 10.41 3.63
N LYS A 316 1.61 10.64 4.90
CA LYS A 316 2.23 9.96 6.05
C LYS A 316 2.02 8.44 6.01
N LEU A 317 0.87 7.99 5.52
CA LEU A 317 0.50 6.58 5.41
C LEU A 317 0.72 6.01 3.99
N ASN A 318 1.39 6.78 3.14
CA ASN A 318 1.73 6.42 1.76
C ASN A 318 0.52 6.15 0.85
N TYR A 319 -0.57 6.90 1.06
CA TYR A 319 -1.66 7.04 0.08
C TYR A 319 -1.47 8.30 -0.74
N TYR A 320 -2.10 8.33 -1.90
CA TYR A 320 -2.12 9.48 -2.78
C TYR A 320 -3.51 10.12 -2.79
N THR A 321 -3.58 11.44 -3.01
CA THR A 321 -4.85 12.09 -3.29
C THR A 321 -5.28 11.77 -4.71
N LEU A 322 -6.59 11.77 -4.99
CA LEU A 322 -7.09 11.60 -6.36
C LEU A 322 -6.55 12.69 -7.30
N THR A 323 -6.30 13.89 -6.79
CA THR A 323 -5.79 15.02 -7.57
C THR A 323 -4.28 14.96 -7.84
N SER A 324 -3.52 14.15 -7.08
CA SER A 324 -2.08 13.92 -7.33
C SER A 324 -1.82 12.85 -8.38
N ILE A 325 -2.85 12.09 -8.74
CA ILE A 325 -2.79 11.10 -9.82
C ILE A 325 -3.39 11.68 -11.08
N ALA A 326 -2.71 11.46 -12.21
CA ALA A 326 -3.13 11.97 -13.50
C ALA A 326 -4.55 11.51 -13.85
N GLN A 327 -5.39 12.40 -14.36
CA GLN A 327 -6.77 12.10 -14.67
C GLN A 327 -6.91 10.93 -15.67
N THR A 328 -5.98 10.78 -16.61
CA THR A 328 -5.94 9.64 -17.54
C THR A 328 -5.69 8.31 -16.83
N ALA A 329 -4.84 8.31 -15.79
CA ALA A 329 -4.62 7.13 -14.96
C ALA A 329 -5.89 6.81 -14.14
N ILE A 330 -6.48 7.80 -13.46
CA ILE A 330 -7.75 7.65 -12.73
C ILE A 330 -8.83 7.04 -13.64
N GLN A 331 -9.01 7.57 -14.85
CA GLN A 331 -10.00 7.06 -15.80
C GLN A 331 -9.77 5.59 -16.20
N SER A 332 -8.51 5.14 -16.26
CA SER A 332 -8.19 3.74 -16.58
C SER A 332 -8.61 2.75 -15.48
N HIS A 333 -8.86 3.24 -14.26
CA HIS A 333 -9.30 2.46 -13.10
C HIS A 333 -10.74 2.82 -12.67
N THR A 334 -11.42 3.70 -13.41
CA THR A 334 -12.81 4.08 -13.12
C THR A 334 -13.78 3.12 -13.80
N SER A 335 -14.77 2.65 -13.06
CA SER A 335 -15.85 1.83 -13.60
C SER A 335 -16.90 2.73 -14.29
N SER A 336 -17.23 2.40 -15.53
CA SER A 336 -18.31 3.08 -16.26
C SER A 336 -19.72 2.58 -15.90
N SER A 337 -19.81 1.47 -15.15
CA SER A 337 -21.07 0.85 -14.73
C SER A 337 -21.54 1.29 -13.35
N ASP A 338 -20.67 1.95 -12.58
CA ASP A 338 -20.98 2.45 -11.24
C ASP A 338 -21.41 3.92 -11.28
N PRO A 339 -22.28 4.37 -10.36
CA PRO A 339 -22.65 5.77 -10.23
C PRO A 339 -21.43 6.66 -9.96
N ALA A 340 -21.54 7.93 -10.35
CA ALA A 340 -20.53 8.93 -9.98
C ALA A 340 -20.40 9.02 -8.45
N PRO A 341 -19.18 9.16 -7.91
CA PRO A 341 -18.98 9.26 -6.48
C PRO A 341 -19.59 10.55 -5.92
N GLU A 342 -20.09 10.48 -4.68
CA GLU A 342 -20.38 11.67 -3.88
C GLU A 342 -19.05 12.15 -3.26
N SER A 343 -18.73 13.42 -3.40
CA SER A 343 -17.54 14.01 -2.79
C SER A 343 -17.94 15.14 -1.86
N PHE A 344 -17.36 15.14 -0.67
CA PHE A 344 -17.42 16.26 0.27
C PHE A 344 -16.22 17.21 0.10
N TYR A 345 -15.31 16.89 -0.79
CA TYR A 345 -14.17 17.74 -1.10
C TYR A 345 -14.63 19.00 -1.84
N SER A 346 -14.72 20.10 -1.11
CA SER A 346 -14.81 21.42 -1.69
C SER A 346 -13.39 21.91 -1.94
N GLY A 347 -12.86 21.63 -3.11
CA GLY A 347 -11.61 22.24 -3.57
C GLY A 347 -11.79 23.75 -3.65
N SER A 348 -11.15 24.47 -2.77
CA SER A 348 -10.95 25.91 -2.82
C SER A 348 -9.49 26.20 -3.06
#